data_2fd50dc2741498238b49ad39d09865f5
#
_entry.id   2fd50dc2741498238b49ad39d09865f5
#
_cell.length_a   1.000
_cell.length_b   1.000
_cell.length_c   1.000
_cell.angle_alpha   90.00
_cell.angle_beta   90.00
_cell.angle_gamma   90.00
#
_symmetry.space_group_name_H-M   'P 1'
#
loop_
_entity.id
_entity.type
_entity.pdbx_description
1 polymer ?
#
loop_
_entity_poly.entity_id
_entity_poly.type
_entity_poly.pdbx_seq_one_letter_code
_entity_poly.pdbx_strand_id
1 'polypeptide(L)'
;MSYERFLKQNGYNAVVTCGGIHSNHNRAIALMAMANGWKCHLVYHGLQSDFEKGGGNFDIVKMSGASYEFVEVNNISDVMDKAMQNFENKGLKPYYIHGGGHDMPGGKAFVDAIKELKCKCDGTGYKPDYIFIASGTGSMQAGMSVGLDIVGWSDVKLIGISIARPQERGKKVIVDFANELAKNYGINKDYTDSIIFIDNYVGKGYDHSSKEERHFIHSVNKKSDLLVDETYSGKAMYGMMDIIKKQNLKGNIMFWLTGGPLNAKI
;
A
#
# COMPACT_ATOMS: atom_id res chain seq x y z
N MET A 1 -7.60 -13.20 -2.38
CA MET A 1 -6.52 -14.21 -2.29
C MET A 1 -5.26 -13.50 -1.86
N SER A 2 -4.62 -13.90 -0.74
CA SER A 2 -3.35 -13.28 -0.32
C SER A 2 -2.21 -13.64 -1.28
N TYR A 3 -1.17 -12.82 -1.34
CA TYR A 3 0.05 -13.13 -2.08
C TYR A 3 0.60 -14.51 -1.71
N GLU A 4 0.68 -14.79 -0.42
CA GLU A 4 1.18 -16.07 0.09
C GLU A 4 0.46 -17.27 -0.55
N ARG A 5 -0.87 -17.24 -0.58
CA ARG A 5 -1.66 -18.32 -1.19
C ARG A 5 -1.39 -18.45 -2.68
N PHE A 6 -1.31 -17.31 -3.39
CA PHE A 6 -1.00 -17.29 -4.82
C PHE A 6 0.38 -17.89 -5.09
N LEU A 7 1.39 -17.47 -4.35
CA LEU A 7 2.78 -17.94 -4.53
C LEU A 7 2.90 -19.46 -4.24
N LYS A 8 2.29 -19.92 -3.15
CA LYS A 8 2.26 -21.35 -2.81
C LYS A 8 1.59 -22.21 -3.89
N GLN A 9 0.42 -21.79 -4.36
CA GLN A 9 -0.33 -22.54 -5.38
C GLN A 9 0.40 -22.63 -6.71
N ASN A 10 1.28 -21.66 -7.00
CA ASN A 10 2.08 -21.63 -8.23
C ASN A 10 3.52 -22.15 -8.02
N GLY A 11 3.87 -22.66 -6.84
CA GLY A 11 5.17 -23.28 -6.55
C GLY A 11 6.34 -22.29 -6.53
N TYR A 12 6.10 -21.00 -6.28
CA TYR A 12 7.16 -20.01 -6.07
C TYR A 12 7.83 -20.24 -4.71
N ASN A 13 9.15 -20.10 -4.66
CA ASN A 13 9.96 -20.30 -3.46
C ASN A 13 11.02 -19.20 -3.24
N ALA A 14 10.97 -18.16 -4.05
CA ALA A 14 11.74 -16.93 -3.88
C ALA A 14 10.91 -15.71 -4.32
N VAL A 15 11.22 -14.55 -3.77
CA VAL A 15 10.54 -13.30 -4.11
C VAL A 15 11.54 -12.15 -4.23
N VAL A 16 11.30 -11.27 -5.18
CA VAL A 16 12.04 -10.01 -5.36
C VAL A 16 11.05 -8.86 -5.38
N THR A 17 11.30 -7.80 -4.64
CA THR A 17 10.47 -6.60 -4.63
C THR A 17 11.28 -5.34 -4.33
N CYS A 18 10.65 -4.17 -4.48
CA CYS A 18 11.30 -2.89 -4.22
C CYS A 18 10.44 -1.93 -3.41
N GLY A 19 11.11 -0.92 -2.85
CA GLY A 19 10.46 0.17 -2.12
C GLY A 19 11.44 1.21 -1.59
N GLY A 20 10.92 2.28 -1.01
CA GLY A 20 11.73 3.24 -0.26
C GLY A 20 12.15 2.69 1.10
N ILE A 21 13.07 3.39 1.77
CA ILE A 21 13.64 2.97 3.07
C ILE A 21 12.59 2.76 4.18
N HIS A 22 11.44 3.44 4.12
CA HIS A 22 10.34 3.27 5.06
C HIS A 22 9.22 2.33 4.57
N SER A 23 9.51 1.50 3.56
CA SER A 23 8.51 0.63 2.93
C SER A 23 7.96 -0.43 3.88
N ASN A 24 6.68 -0.28 4.24
CA ASN A 24 5.94 -1.33 4.97
C ASN A 24 5.70 -2.57 4.09
N HIS A 25 5.63 -2.38 2.77
CA HIS A 25 5.51 -3.47 1.80
C HIS A 25 6.74 -4.37 1.83
N ASN A 26 7.95 -3.81 1.71
CA ASN A 26 9.19 -4.59 1.74
C ASN A 26 9.31 -5.41 3.04
N ARG A 27 9.00 -4.80 4.19
CA ARG A 27 8.95 -5.51 5.47
C ARG A 27 7.95 -6.67 5.46
N ALA A 28 6.74 -6.44 4.97
CA ALA A 28 5.69 -7.46 4.93
C ALA A 28 6.09 -8.64 4.03
N ILE A 29 6.70 -8.36 2.87
CA ILE A 29 7.20 -9.40 1.96
C ILE A 29 8.36 -10.17 2.59
N ALA A 30 9.29 -9.50 3.27
CA ALA A 30 10.38 -10.14 3.99
C ALA A 30 9.85 -11.12 5.06
N LEU A 31 8.88 -10.70 5.87
CA LEU A 31 8.24 -11.55 6.88
C LEU A 31 7.48 -12.73 6.25
N MET A 32 6.76 -12.49 5.18
CA MET A 32 6.05 -13.55 4.44
C MET A 32 7.04 -14.60 3.91
N ALA A 33 8.14 -14.15 3.32
CA ALA A 33 9.18 -15.04 2.82
C ALA A 33 9.82 -15.85 3.95
N MET A 34 10.18 -15.21 5.06
CA MET A 34 10.73 -15.88 6.24
C MET A 34 9.77 -16.95 6.78
N ALA A 35 8.50 -16.61 6.96
CA ALA A 35 7.49 -17.55 7.48
C ALA A 35 7.27 -18.78 6.58
N ASN A 36 7.58 -18.68 5.31
CA ASN A 36 7.43 -19.76 4.33
C ASN A 36 8.77 -20.46 3.94
N GLY A 37 9.87 -20.04 4.52
CA GLY A 37 11.20 -20.58 4.16
C GLY A 37 11.66 -20.18 2.74
N TRP A 38 11.09 -19.14 2.17
CA TRP A 38 11.43 -18.64 0.84
C TRP A 38 12.64 -17.72 0.89
N LYS A 39 13.37 -17.64 -0.22
CA LYS A 39 14.39 -16.62 -0.40
C LYS A 39 13.74 -15.28 -0.73
N CYS A 40 14.32 -14.19 -0.20
CA CYS A 40 13.82 -12.85 -0.43
C CYS A 40 14.97 -11.90 -0.76
N HIS A 41 14.77 -11.07 -1.80
CA HIS A 41 15.66 -9.97 -2.13
C HIS A 41 14.87 -8.67 -2.24
N LEU A 42 15.34 -7.63 -1.55
CA LEU A 42 14.68 -6.33 -1.45
C LEU A 42 15.55 -5.26 -2.09
N VAL A 43 15.00 -4.56 -3.07
CA VAL A 43 15.68 -3.43 -3.71
C VAL A 43 15.15 -2.13 -3.12
N TYR A 44 16.04 -1.34 -2.55
CA TYR A 44 15.70 -0.07 -1.90
C TYR A 44 16.19 1.12 -2.71
N HIS A 45 15.41 2.20 -2.67
CA HIS A 45 15.86 3.52 -3.03
C HIS A 45 15.86 4.43 -1.78
N GLY A 46 16.75 5.41 -1.77
CA GLY A 46 17.00 6.28 -0.62
C GLY A 46 18.39 6.05 -0.03
N LEU A 47 18.72 6.76 1.03
CA LEU A 47 20.04 6.67 1.65
C LEU A 47 20.14 5.43 2.55
N GLN A 48 21.09 4.56 2.24
CA GLN A 48 21.38 3.37 3.04
C GLN A 48 21.68 3.72 4.51
N SER A 49 22.42 4.81 4.74
CA SER A 49 22.74 5.27 6.09
C SER A 49 21.49 5.62 6.92
N ASP A 50 20.43 6.13 6.28
CA ASP A 50 19.19 6.45 6.97
C ASP A 50 18.39 5.18 7.31
N PHE A 51 18.41 4.19 6.42
CA PHE A 51 17.82 2.88 6.68
C PHE A 51 18.52 2.15 7.83
N GLU A 52 19.86 2.13 7.83
CA GLU A 52 20.69 1.40 8.81
C GLU A 52 20.80 2.08 10.19
N LYS A 53 20.24 3.28 10.37
CA LYS A 53 20.10 3.88 11.71
C LYS A 53 19.32 3.01 12.69
N GLY A 54 18.65 2.00 12.17
CA GLY A 54 17.93 1.00 12.94
C GLY A 54 16.52 1.42 13.32
N GLY A 55 15.83 0.50 13.97
CA GLY A 55 14.45 0.65 14.39
C GLY A 55 13.42 0.37 13.29
N GLY A 56 12.18 0.18 13.70
CA GLY A 56 11.04 0.02 12.81
C GLY A 56 11.20 -1.11 11.78
N ASN A 57 11.09 -0.77 10.52
CA ASN A 57 11.13 -1.74 9.42
C ASN A 57 12.50 -2.39 9.23
N PHE A 58 13.61 -1.66 9.53
CA PHE A 58 14.96 -2.16 9.35
C PHE A 58 15.25 -3.42 10.18
N ASP A 59 14.95 -3.35 11.48
CA ASP A 59 15.25 -4.46 12.40
C ASP A 59 14.52 -5.74 12.00
N ILE A 60 13.28 -5.59 11.52
CA ILE A 60 12.47 -6.72 11.05
C ILE A 60 13.03 -7.30 9.75
N VAL A 61 13.41 -6.46 8.80
CA VAL A 61 14.01 -6.91 7.54
C VAL A 61 15.32 -7.66 7.83
N LYS A 62 16.18 -7.12 8.71
CA LYS A 62 17.42 -7.77 9.12
C LYS A 62 17.16 -9.13 9.80
N MET A 63 16.18 -9.18 10.70
CA MET A 63 15.80 -10.43 11.39
C MET A 63 15.24 -11.47 10.41
N SER A 64 14.55 -11.06 9.35
CA SER A 64 13.95 -11.96 8.37
C SER A 64 14.98 -12.76 7.54
N GLY A 65 16.24 -12.33 7.52
CA GLY A 65 17.29 -12.91 6.67
C GLY A 65 17.13 -12.59 5.19
N ALA A 66 16.27 -11.65 4.81
CA ALA A 66 16.18 -11.16 3.45
C ALA A 66 17.47 -10.44 3.05
N SER A 67 17.96 -10.70 1.85
CA SER A 67 19.03 -9.90 1.27
C SER A 67 18.48 -8.57 0.73
N TYR A 68 19.30 -7.53 0.75
CA TYR A 68 18.88 -6.24 0.22
C TYR A 68 20.03 -5.45 -0.39
N GLU A 69 19.71 -4.55 -1.30
CA GLU A 69 20.65 -3.58 -1.86
C GLU A 69 19.99 -2.23 -2.12
N PHE A 70 20.82 -1.18 -2.23
CA PHE A 70 20.39 0.20 -2.47
C PHE A 70 20.80 0.64 -3.85
N VAL A 71 19.86 1.25 -4.57
CA VAL A 71 20.08 1.71 -5.94
C VAL A 71 19.38 3.04 -6.21
N GLU A 72 19.83 3.73 -7.24
CA GLU A 72 19.10 4.86 -7.80
C GLU A 72 17.77 4.40 -8.41
N VAL A 73 16.75 5.25 -8.34
CA VAL A 73 15.37 4.92 -8.78
C VAL A 73 15.33 4.37 -10.21
N ASN A 74 16.15 4.91 -11.10
CA ASN A 74 16.19 4.51 -12.51
C ASN A 74 16.78 3.10 -12.73
N ASN A 75 17.49 2.55 -11.75
CA ASN A 75 18.16 1.25 -11.84
C ASN A 75 17.38 0.13 -11.14
N ILE A 76 16.22 0.45 -10.53
CA ILE A 76 15.46 -0.52 -9.71
C ILE A 76 15.07 -1.74 -10.53
N SER A 77 14.51 -1.57 -11.74
CA SER A 77 14.07 -2.69 -12.57
C SER A 77 15.23 -3.60 -12.95
N ASP A 78 16.35 -3.03 -13.40
CA ASP A 78 17.53 -3.80 -13.83
C ASP A 78 18.11 -4.64 -12.69
N VAL A 79 18.11 -4.08 -11.48
CA VAL A 79 18.62 -4.78 -10.30
C VAL A 79 17.65 -5.86 -9.84
N MET A 80 16.35 -5.60 -9.89
CA MET A 80 15.34 -6.63 -9.61
C MET A 80 15.44 -7.79 -10.60
N ASP A 81 15.60 -7.51 -11.90
CA ASP A 81 15.73 -8.54 -12.95
C ASP A 81 17.00 -9.38 -12.74
N LYS A 82 18.14 -8.74 -12.37
CA LYS A 82 19.35 -9.46 -11.99
C LYS A 82 19.14 -10.36 -10.77
N ALA A 83 18.41 -9.89 -9.77
CA ALA A 83 18.10 -10.71 -8.59
C ALA A 83 17.21 -11.91 -8.94
N MET A 84 16.23 -11.73 -9.84
CA MET A 84 15.42 -12.83 -10.39
C MET A 84 16.30 -13.89 -11.06
N GLN A 85 17.16 -13.45 -11.99
CA GLN A 85 18.10 -14.33 -12.70
C GLN A 85 19.03 -15.08 -11.72
N ASN A 86 19.53 -14.39 -10.67
CA ASN A 86 20.38 -15.01 -9.66
C ASN A 86 19.66 -16.12 -8.88
N PHE A 87 18.38 -15.96 -8.61
CA PHE A 87 17.57 -17.01 -7.98
C PHE A 87 17.32 -18.19 -8.93
N GLU A 88 16.99 -17.91 -10.18
CA GLU A 88 16.79 -18.94 -11.22
C GLU A 88 18.07 -19.78 -11.43
N ASN A 89 19.24 -19.15 -11.51
CA ASN A 89 20.54 -19.81 -11.63
C ASN A 89 20.84 -20.72 -10.44
N LYS A 90 20.21 -20.51 -9.29
CA LYS A 90 20.31 -21.36 -8.10
C LYS A 90 19.20 -22.43 -8.03
N GLY A 91 18.44 -22.62 -9.10
CA GLY A 91 17.34 -23.58 -9.18
C GLY A 91 16.09 -23.20 -8.40
N LEU A 92 15.96 -21.92 -8.02
CA LEU A 92 14.75 -21.40 -7.37
C LEU A 92 13.75 -20.92 -8.42
N LYS A 93 12.48 -20.83 -8.03
CA LYS A 93 11.41 -20.24 -8.83
C LYS A 93 11.00 -18.90 -8.20
N PRO A 94 11.61 -17.79 -8.61
CA PRO A 94 11.31 -16.48 -8.04
C PRO A 94 10.05 -15.89 -8.63
N TYR A 95 9.39 -15.01 -7.84
CA TYR A 95 8.30 -14.16 -8.29
C TYR A 95 8.68 -12.69 -8.14
N TYR A 96 8.50 -11.92 -9.23
CA TYR A 96 8.71 -10.48 -9.26
C TYR A 96 7.46 -9.78 -8.72
N ILE A 97 7.56 -9.18 -7.52
CA ILE A 97 6.49 -8.38 -6.93
C ILE A 97 6.77 -6.91 -7.22
N HIS A 98 5.93 -6.28 -8.01
CA HIS A 98 6.06 -4.85 -8.26
C HIS A 98 5.94 -4.03 -6.97
N GLY A 99 6.63 -2.89 -6.90
CA GLY A 99 6.64 -2.03 -5.71
C GLY A 99 5.24 -1.72 -5.20
N GLY A 100 5.03 -1.95 -3.89
CA GLY A 100 3.71 -1.82 -3.26
C GLY A 100 2.67 -2.83 -3.71
N GLY A 101 3.09 -3.95 -4.31
CA GLY A 101 2.17 -5.00 -4.78
C GLY A 101 1.30 -4.55 -5.95
N HIS A 102 1.86 -3.77 -6.87
CA HIS A 102 1.10 -3.25 -8.02
C HIS A 102 1.06 -4.28 -9.16
N ASP A 103 0.41 -5.40 -8.89
CA ASP A 103 0.20 -6.52 -9.81
C ASP A 103 -1.14 -7.22 -9.52
N MET A 104 -1.54 -8.16 -10.39
CA MET A 104 -2.82 -8.84 -10.28
C MET A 104 -3.06 -9.52 -8.91
N PRO A 105 -2.13 -10.29 -8.33
CA PRO A 105 -2.32 -10.86 -7.00
C PRO A 105 -2.54 -9.80 -5.91
N GLY A 106 -1.80 -8.68 -5.97
CA GLY A 106 -1.95 -7.56 -5.05
C GLY A 106 -3.30 -6.86 -5.19
N GLY A 107 -3.73 -6.55 -6.41
CA GLY A 107 -5.05 -5.99 -6.66
C GLY A 107 -6.18 -6.89 -6.17
N LYS A 108 -6.12 -8.18 -6.47
CA LYS A 108 -7.10 -9.19 -6.00
C LYS A 108 -7.18 -9.28 -4.49
N ALA A 109 -6.05 -9.14 -3.77
CA ALA A 109 -6.06 -9.12 -2.31
C ALA A 109 -6.92 -7.98 -1.74
N PHE A 110 -6.90 -6.80 -2.38
CA PHE A 110 -7.73 -5.66 -1.94
C PHE A 110 -9.19 -5.78 -2.38
N VAL A 111 -9.49 -6.45 -3.48
CA VAL A 111 -10.87 -6.88 -3.80
C VAL A 111 -11.41 -7.78 -2.68
N ASP A 112 -10.65 -8.77 -2.27
CA ASP A 112 -11.06 -9.69 -1.20
C ASP A 112 -11.19 -8.99 0.16
N ALA A 113 -10.37 -7.97 0.44
CA ALA A 113 -10.47 -7.16 1.64
C ALA A 113 -11.81 -6.38 1.71
N ILE A 114 -12.30 -5.87 0.58
CA ILE A 114 -13.63 -5.24 0.52
C ILE A 114 -14.76 -6.27 0.70
N LYS A 115 -14.63 -7.47 0.14
CA LYS A 115 -15.60 -8.56 0.39
C LYS A 115 -15.66 -8.92 1.87
N GLU A 116 -14.49 -8.99 2.53
CA GLU A 116 -14.40 -9.23 3.98
C GLU A 116 -15.07 -8.10 4.77
N LEU A 117 -14.78 -6.84 4.41
CA LEU A 117 -15.43 -5.68 5.02
C LEU A 117 -16.96 -5.77 4.88
N LYS A 118 -17.45 -6.01 3.66
CA LYS A 118 -18.90 -6.16 3.41
C LYS A 118 -19.50 -7.23 4.31
N CYS A 119 -18.89 -8.40 4.37
CA CYS A 119 -19.37 -9.50 5.21
C CYS A 119 -19.45 -9.11 6.71
N LYS A 120 -18.45 -8.37 7.23
CA LYS A 120 -18.47 -7.88 8.62
C LYS A 120 -19.54 -6.82 8.84
N CYS A 121 -19.82 -5.98 7.86
CA CYS A 121 -20.81 -4.92 7.95
C CYS A 121 -22.25 -5.45 7.85
N ASP A 122 -22.50 -6.49 7.07
CA ASP A 122 -23.84 -7.04 6.87
C ASP A 122 -24.51 -7.48 8.17
N GLY A 123 -23.73 -7.99 9.14
CA GLY A 123 -24.24 -8.38 10.45
C GLY A 123 -24.55 -7.22 11.41
N THR A 124 -24.10 -6.01 11.09
CA THR A 124 -24.19 -4.83 11.99
C THR A 124 -25.13 -3.74 11.48
N GLY A 125 -25.59 -3.85 10.24
CA GLY A 125 -26.32 -2.77 9.55
C GLY A 125 -25.47 -1.53 9.21
N TYR A 126 -24.15 -1.59 9.46
CA TYR A 126 -23.24 -0.51 9.12
C TYR A 126 -22.86 -0.56 7.63
N LYS A 127 -22.85 0.60 6.98
CA LYS A 127 -22.28 0.80 5.65
C LYS A 127 -21.55 2.13 5.64
N PRO A 128 -20.29 2.20 5.18
CA PRO A 128 -19.62 3.47 5.00
C PRO A 128 -20.21 4.25 3.83
N ASP A 129 -20.30 5.57 3.99
CA ASP A 129 -20.56 6.50 2.88
C ASP A 129 -19.23 6.93 2.24
N TYR A 130 -18.19 7.01 3.06
CA TYR A 130 -16.85 7.40 2.65
C TYR A 130 -15.80 6.45 3.25
N ILE A 131 -14.83 6.06 2.42
CA ILE A 131 -13.63 5.35 2.87
C ILE A 131 -12.40 6.18 2.47
N PHE A 132 -11.58 6.55 3.44
CA PHE A 132 -10.33 7.26 3.21
C PHE A 132 -9.14 6.31 3.37
N ILE A 133 -8.18 6.43 2.45
CA ILE A 133 -6.97 5.59 2.44
C ILE A 133 -5.72 6.41 2.12
N ALA A 134 -4.57 5.95 2.60
CA ALA A 134 -3.28 6.38 2.06
C ALA A 134 -3.06 5.72 0.69
N SER A 135 -2.79 6.49 -0.35
CA SER A 135 -2.60 5.96 -1.70
C SER A 135 -1.20 6.31 -2.23
N GLY A 136 -0.38 5.29 -2.45
CA GLY A 136 0.99 5.41 -2.96
C GLY A 136 1.11 4.88 -4.40
N THR A 137 1.34 3.58 -4.56
CA THR A 137 1.44 2.94 -5.89
C THR A 137 0.09 2.81 -6.59
N GLY A 138 -1.01 2.87 -5.83
CA GLY A 138 -2.37 2.82 -6.36
C GLY A 138 -3.02 1.45 -6.36
N SER A 139 -2.27 0.35 -6.14
CA SER A 139 -2.82 -1.02 -6.17
C SER A 139 -3.95 -1.25 -5.17
N MET A 140 -3.82 -0.72 -3.95
CA MET A 140 -4.87 -0.81 -2.95
C MET A 140 -6.14 -0.07 -3.41
N GLN A 141 -6.01 1.17 -3.84
CA GLN A 141 -7.16 1.95 -4.29
C GLN A 141 -7.86 1.32 -5.49
N ALA A 142 -7.11 0.85 -6.47
CA ALA A 142 -7.65 0.15 -7.63
C ALA A 142 -8.41 -1.13 -7.21
N GLY A 143 -7.80 -1.99 -6.39
CA GLY A 143 -8.42 -3.23 -5.91
C GLY A 143 -9.68 -2.97 -5.07
N MET A 144 -9.63 -1.98 -4.17
CA MET A 144 -10.80 -1.60 -3.37
C MET A 144 -11.92 -1.03 -4.23
N SER A 145 -11.63 -0.19 -5.24
CA SER A 145 -12.64 0.36 -6.15
C SER A 145 -13.39 -0.74 -6.90
N VAL A 146 -12.66 -1.72 -7.44
CA VAL A 146 -13.27 -2.89 -8.11
C VAL A 146 -14.04 -3.74 -7.09
N GLY A 147 -13.49 -3.91 -5.89
CA GLY A 147 -14.15 -4.63 -4.80
C GLY A 147 -15.48 -4.01 -4.40
N LEU A 148 -15.58 -2.69 -4.32
CA LEU A 148 -16.82 -1.97 -4.00
C LEU A 148 -17.92 -2.25 -5.04
N ASP A 149 -17.58 -2.26 -6.33
CA ASP A 149 -18.54 -2.62 -7.37
C ASP A 149 -19.01 -4.08 -7.24
N ILE A 150 -18.07 -5.02 -6.98
CA ILE A 150 -18.39 -6.44 -6.82
C ILE A 150 -19.36 -6.69 -5.66
N VAL A 151 -19.24 -5.95 -4.56
CA VAL A 151 -20.12 -6.13 -3.39
C VAL A 151 -21.37 -5.25 -3.43
N GLY A 152 -21.63 -4.55 -4.55
CA GLY A 152 -22.80 -3.69 -4.71
C GLY A 152 -22.75 -2.38 -3.91
N TRP A 153 -21.55 -1.88 -3.59
CA TRP A 153 -21.30 -0.63 -2.87
C TRP A 153 -20.72 0.45 -3.79
N SER A 154 -21.19 0.53 -5.03
CA SER A 154 -20.71 1.49 -6.04
C SER A 154 -20.99 2.97 -5.67
N ASP A 155 -21.87 3.22 -4.71
CA ASP A 155 -22.18 4.54 -4.16
C ASP A 155 -21.22 5.00 -3.05
N VAL A 156 -20.42 4.08 -2.48
CA VAL A 156 -19.41 4.40 -1.47
C VAL A 156 -18.26 5.18 -2.12
N LYS A 157 -17.92 6.33 -1.57
CA LYS A 157 -16.83 7.17 -2.07
C LYS A 157 -15.51 6.74 -1.47
N LEU A 158 -14.66 6.10 -2.28
CA LEU A 158 -13.30 5.74 -1.91
C LEU A 158 -12.34 6.89 -2.26
N ILE A 159 -11.77 7.54 -1.25
CA ILE A 159 -10.91 8.71 -1.39
C ILE A 159 -9.47 8.34 -1.04
N GLY A 160 -8.61 8.35 -2.06
CA GLY A 160 -7.17 8.13 -1.90
C GLY A 160 -6.45 9.46 -1.64
N ILE A 161 -5.80 9.55 -0.49
CA ILE A 161 -4.89 10.66 -0.19
C ILE A 161 -3.50 10.26 -0.67
N SER A 162 -2.97 11.02 -1.62
CA SER A 162 -1.63 10.77 -2.15
C SER A 162 -0.56 10.98 -1.07
N ILE A 163 0.37 10.04 -1.01
CA ILE A 163 1.55 10.16 -0.15
C ILE A 163 2.80 10.66 -0.89
N ALA A 164 2.75 10.70 -2.24
CA ALA A 164 3.92 11.01 -3.05
C ALA A 164 3.62 11.54 -4.46
N ARG A 165 2.62 10.99 -5.15
CA ARG A 165 2.40 11.22 -6.58
C ARG A 165 1.54 12.46 -6.82
N PRO A 166 1.85 13.26 -7.88
CA PRO A 166 0.91 14.27 -8.39
C PRO A 166 -0.39 13.61 -8.85
N GLN A 167 -1.49 14.36 -8.74
CA GLN A 167 -2.85 13.87 -9.00
C GLN A 167 -3.00 13.24 -10.38
N GLU A 168 -2.56 13.89 -11.42
CA GLU A 168 -2.67 13.42 -12.80
C GLU A 168 -2.04 12.04 -12.97
N ARG A 169 -0.76 11.91 -12.60
CA ARG A 169 -0.02 10.64 -12.71
C ARG A 169 -0.59 9.57 -11.78
N GLY A 170 -0.93 9.94 -10.54
CA GLY A 170 -1.45 9.00 -9.55
C GLY A 170 -2.80 8.45 -9.96
N LYS A 171 -3.74 9.31 -10.36
CA LYS A 171 -5.07 8.94 -10.81
C LYS A 171 -4.99 8.04 -12.05
N LYS A 172 -4.16 8.40 -13.05
CA LYS A 172 -4.00 7.58 -14.27
C LYS A 172 -3.57 6.15 -13.94
N VAL A 173 -2.55 5.97 -13.12
CA VAL A 173 -2.05 4.63 -12.75
C VAL A 173 -3.12 3.80 -12.03
N ILE A 174 -3.92 4.43 -11.16
CA ILE A 174 -5.01 3.74 -10.45
C ILE A 174 -6.11 3.33 -11.41
N VAL A 175 -6.52 4.22 -12.32
CA VAL A 175 -7.55 3.96 -13.33
C VAL A 175 -7.13 2.81 -14.26
N ASP A 176 -5.91 2.90 -14.82
CA ASP A 176 -5.39 1.88 -15.72
C ASP A 176 -5.43 0.49 -15.06
N PHE A 177 -4.97 0.41 -13.82
CA PHE A 177 -4.94 -0.85 -13.08
C PHE A 177 -6.33 -1.31 -12.63
N ALA A 178 -7.23 -0.41 -12.23
CA ALA A 178 -8.61 -0.76 -11.90
C ALA A 178 -9.35 -1.31 -13.14
N ASN A 179 -9.17 -0.69 -14.31
CA ASN A 179 -9.75 -1.14 -15.56
C ASN A 179 -9.22 -2.54 -15.96
N GLU A 180 -7.92 -2.78 -15.79
CA GLU A 180 -7.33 -4.10 -16.05
C GLU A 180 -7.86 -5.16 -15.07
N LEU A 181 -7.88 -4.84 -13.78
CA LEU A 181 -8.36 -5.73 -12.73
C LEU A 181 -9.85 -6.07 -12.91
N ALA A 182 -10.68 -5.08 -13.24
CA ALA A 182 -12.12 -5.25 -13.46
C ALA A 182 -12.43 -6.26 -14.56
N LYS A 183 -11.66 -6.25 -15.66
CA LYS A 183 -11.80 -7.24 -16.75
C LYS A 183 -11.62 -8.67 -16.25
N ASN A 184 -10.73 -8.92 -15.29
CA ASN A 184 -10.55 -10.25 -14.69
C ASN A 184 -11.78 -10.73 -13.89
N TYR A 185 -12.69 -9.82 -13.54
CA TYR A 185 -13.96 -10.13 -12.86
C TYR A 185 -15.16 -10.01 -13.79
N GLY A 186 -14.95 -9.83 -15.10
CA GLY A 186 -16.04 -9.67 -16.08
C GLY A 186 -16.78 -8.34 -15.96
N ILE A 187 -16.19 -7.34 -15.31
CA ILE A 187 -16.78 -6.00 -15.14
C ILE A 187 -16.33 -5.13 -16.31
N ASN A 188 -17.28 -4.66 -17.10
CA ASN A 188 -17.05 -3.71 -18.19
C ASN A 188 -17.40 -2.29 -17.71
N LYS A 189 -16.47 -1.64 -17.02
CA LYS A 189 -16.61 -0.28 -16.48
C LYS A 189 -15.29 0.47 -16.67
N ASP A 190 -15.39 1.76 -17.02
CA ASP A 190 -14.27 2.70 -16.93
C ASP A 190 -14.27 3.39 -15.57
N TYR A 191 -13.15 3.31 -14.88
CA TYR A 191 -12.99 3.88 -13.54
C TYR A 191 -12.52 5.34 -13.55
N THR A 192 -12.37 5.97 -14.72
CA THR A 192 -11.85 7.34 -14.86
C THR A 192 -12.60 8.35 -13.98
N ASP A 193 -13.94 8.29 -13.96
CA ASP A 193 -14.77 9.24 -13.20
C ASP A 193 -14.98 8.81 -11.74
N SER A 194 -14.79 7.54 -11.42
CA SER A 194 -15.03 7.01 -10.07
C SER A 194 -13.82 7.10 -9.15
N ILE A 195 -12.60 7.19 -9.69
CA ILE A 195 -11.39 7.32 -8.87
C ILE A 195 -11.22 8.75 -8.36
N ILE A 196 -11.28 8.88 -7.02
CA ILE A 196 -11.01 10.12 -6.29
C ILE A 196 -9.61 10.02 -5.69
N PHE A 197 -8.67 10.78 -6.24
CA PHE A 197 -7.27 10.80 -5.79
C PHE A 197 -6.84 12.25 -5.54
N ILE A 198 -6.36 12.55 -4.33
CA ILE A 198 -6.11 13.92 -3.85
C ILE A 198 -4.64 14.03 -3.47
N ASP A 199 -3.91 14.99 -4.05
CA ASP A 199 -2.48 15.23 -3.82
C ASP A 199 -2.15 16.49 -3.00
N ASN A 200 -3.15 17.22 -2.53
CA ASN A 200 -2.98 18.45 -1.76
C ASN A 200 -2.14 18.29 -0.47
N TYR A 201 -1.96 17.05 0.00
CA TYR A 201 -1.27 16.72 1.25
C TYR A 201 0.09 16.05 1.02
N VAL A 202 0.57 16.00 -0.21
CA VAL A 202 1.90 15.42 -0.55
C VAL A 202 3.03 16.24 0.05
N GLY A 203 2.85 17.57 0.12
CA GLY A 203 3.89 18.48 0.61
C GLY A 203 5.13 18.45 -0.29
N LYS A 204 6.32 18.29 0.32
CA LYS A 204 7.60 18.22 -0.42
C LYS A 204 7.88 16.84 -1.06
N GLY A 205 6.93 15.90 -0.96
CA GLY A 205 7.05 14.57 -1.56
C GLY A 205 6.98 13.41 -0.57
N TYR A 206 7.42 12.24 -1.04
CA TYR A 206 7.47 11.02 -0.25
C TYR A 206 8.32 11.21 1.01
N ASP A 207 7.81 10.75 2.13
CA ASP A 207 8.50 10.80 3.43
C ASP A 207 8.76 12.21 4.00
N HIS A 208 8.07 13.21 3.47
CA HIS A 208 8.10 14.58 3.99
C HIS A 208 6.74 14.98 4.54
N SER A 209 6.70 15.33 5.83
CA SER A 209 5.51 15.89 6.49
C SER A 209 5.77 17.34 6.91
N SER A 210 4.77 18.21 6.77
CA SER A 210 4.81 19.58 7.26
C SER A 210 4.88 19.63 8.80
N LYS A 211 5.12 20.81 9.37
CA LYS A 211 5.09 20.99 10.83
C LYS A 211 3.67 20.72 11.39
N GLU A 212 2.67 21.17 10.67
CA GLU A 212 1.24 21.01 11.02
C GLU A 212 0.84 19.53 10.98
N GLU A 213 1.24 18.80 9.94
CA GLU A 213 1.00 17.36 9.83
C GLU A 213 1.67 16.60 10.98
N ARG A 214 2.95 16.87 11.27
CA ARG A 214 3.65 16.24 12.40
C ARG A 214 3.00 16.52 13.74
N HIS A 215 2.59 17.79 13.98
CA HIS A 215 1.89 18.16 15.21
C HIS A 215 0.56 17.39 15.35
N PHE A 216 -0.21 17.29 14.27
CA PHE A 216 -1.44 16.50 14.22
C PHE A 216 -1.17 15.01 14.52
N ILE A 217 -0.21 14.40 13.83
CA ILE A 217 0.15 12.98 13.99
C ILE A 217 0.58 12.69 15.43
N HIS A 218 1.45 13.54 16.01
CA HIS A 218 1.87 13.41 17.39
C HIS A 218 0.69 13.55 18.38
N SER A 219 -0.25 14.47 18.10
CA SER A 219 -1.47 14.61 18.90
C SER A 219 -2.36 13.36 18.83
N VAL A 220 -2.51 12.75 17.64
CA VAL A 220 -3.25 11.48 17.46
C VAL A 220 -2.57 10.37 18.26
N ASN A 221 -1.27 10.18 18.07
CA ASN A 221 -0.51 9.11 18.73
C ASN A 221 -0.50 9.23 20.25
N LYS A 222 -0.60 10.45 20.81
CA LYS A 222 -0.66 10.68 22.27
C LYS A 222 -2.04 10.60 22.88
N LYS A 223 -3.10 10.92 22.11
CA LYS A 223 -4.44 11.12 22.67
C LYS A 223 -5.44 10.05 22.26
N SER A 224 -5.06 9.13 21.41
CA SER A 224 -5.92 8.03 20.97
C SER A 224 -5.17 6.70 21.06
N ASP A 225 -5.90 5.60 21.01
CA ASP A 225 -5.32 4.24 20.93
C ASP A 225 -4.84 3.88 19.52
N LEU A 226 -4.66 4.88 18.63
CA LEU A 226 -4.19 4.70 17.27
C LEU A 226 -2.74 5.15 17.15
N LEU A 227 -1.94 4.35 16.45
CA LEU A 227 -0.58 4.72 16.06
C LEU A 227 -0.54 4.91 14.54
N VAL A 228 -0.23 6.13 14.11
CA VAL A 228 -0.09 6.51 12.70
C VAL A 228 1.33 7.01 12.43
N ASP A 229 1.86 6.68 11.25
CA ASP A 229 3.20 7.07 10.81
C ASP A 229 3.18 8.38 10.01
N GLU A 230 4.34 9.02 9.89
CA GLU A 230 4.46 10.29 9.17
C GLU A 230 4.41 10.14 7.64
N THR A 231 4.71 8.95 7.10
CA THR A 231 4.84 8.73 5.65
C THR A 231 3.49 8.40 5.00
N TYR A 232 2.68 7.56 5.63
CA TYR A 232 1.45 7.00 5.05
C TYR A 232 0.20 7.37 5.83
N SER A 233 -0.05 6.66 6.93
CA SER A 233 -1.32 6.69 7.63
C SER A 233 -1.60 8.03 8.29
N GLY A 234 -0.63 8.67 8.88
CA GLY A 234 -0.79 9.98 9.52
C GLY A 234 -1.05 11.09 8.51
N LYS A 235 -0.33 11.11 7.38
CA LYS A 235 -0.59 12.07 6.28
C LYS A 235 -2.00 11.89 5.73
N ALA A 236 -2.42 10.66 5.48
CA ALA A 236 -3.76 10.39 4.97
C ALA A 236 -4.85 10.75 5.98
N MET A 237 -4.65 10.49 7.27
CA MET A 237 -5.59 10.86 8.33
C MET A 237 -5.69 12.38 8.49
N TYR A 238 -4.58 13.10 8.39
CA TYR A 238 -4.59 14.56 8.37
C TYR A 238 -5.42 15.10 7.20
N GLY A 239 -5.18 14.59 6.00
CA GLY A 239 -5.97 14.95 4.82
C GLY A 239 -7.45 14.62 4.96
N MET A 240 -7.80 13.46 5.50
CA MET A 240 -9.19 13.09 5.81
C MET A 240 -9.86 14.11 6.73
N MET A 241 -9.22 14.45 7.85
CA MET A 241 -9.79 15.38 8.83
C MET A 241 -9.99 16.79 8.26
N ASP A 242 -9.05 17.26 7.44
CA ASP A 242 -9.15 18.56 6.77
C ASP A 242 -10.28 18.57 5.73
N ILE A 243 -10.43 17.50 4.93
CA ILE A 243 -11.52 17.36 3.95
C ILE A 243 -12.89 17.30 4.64
N ILE A 244 -13.03 16.50 5.70
CA ILE A 244 -14.26 16.41 6.48
C ILE A 244 -14.69 17.80 6.94
N LYS A 245 -13.74 18.57 7.50
CA LYS A 245 -14.01 19.91 8.00
C LYS A 245 -14.36 20.90 6.88
N LYS A 246 -13.56 20.94 5.81
CA LYS A 246 -13.75 21.91 4.71
C LYS A 246 -15.02 21.67 3.92
N GLN A 247 -15.37 20.39 3.69
CA GLN A 247 -16.55 20.02 2.91
C GLN A 247 -17.77 19.72 3.77
N ASN A 248 -17.66 19.84 5.10
CA ASN A 248 -18.73 19.51 6.06
C ASN A 248 -19.36 18.13 5.79
N LEU A 249 -18.50 17.11 5.51
CA LEU A 249 -18.97 15.77 5.19
C LEU A 249 -19.81 15.19 6.32
N LYS A 250 -20.91 14.56 5.96
CA LYS A 250 -21.84 13.89 6.86
C LYS A 250 -21.99 12.44 6.45
N GLY A 251 -22.35 11.58 7.39
CA GLY A 251 -22.54 10.15 7.17
C GLY A 251 -21.47 9.30 7.86
N ASN A 252 -21.40 8.03 7.47
CA ASN A 252 -20.48 7.05 8.01
C ASN A 252 -19.12 7.18 7.31
N ILE A 253 -18.14 7.73 8.02
CA ILE A 253 -16.79 7.93 7.49
C ILE A 253 -15.86 6.88 8.08
N MET A 254 -15.19 6.14 7.20
CA MET A 254 -14.22 5.12 7.58
C MET A 254 -12.82 5.56 7.16
N PHE A 255 -11.86 5.43 8.07
CA PHE A 255 -10.44 5.48 7.76
C PHE A 255 -9.88 4.07 7.65
N TRP A 256 -9.30 3.72 6.51
CA TRP A 256 -8.66 2.43 6.32
C TRP A 256 -7.22 2.50 6.80
N LEU A 257 -6.99 2.09 8.04
CA LEU A 257 -5.65 2.08 8.64
C LEU A 257 -4.84 0.90 8.12
N THR A 258 -3.86 1.19 7.27
CA THR A 258 -3.04 0.18 6.58
C THR A 258 -1.82 -0.30 7.37
N GLY A 259 -1.74 0.02 8.64
CA GLY A 259 -0.57 -0.25 9.47
C GLY A 259 0.38 0.95 9.54
N GLY A 260 1.67 0.69 9.79
CA GLY A 260 2.68 1.75 9.99
C GLY A 260 3.08 1.99 11.44
N PRO A 261 2.55 1.25 12.46
CA PRO A 261 2.86 1.55 13.85
C PRO A 261 4.35 1.44 14.18
N LEU A 262 5.09 0.61 13.45
CA LEU A 262 6.54 0.45 13.66
C LEU A 262 7.36 1.67 13.21
N ASN A 263 6.79 2.53 12.36
CA ASN A 263 7.38 3.79 11.93
C ASN A 263 6.73 4.99 12.64
N ALA A 264 5.80 4.74 13.58
CA ALA A 264 5.17 5.80 14.36
C ALA A 264 6.18 6.39 15.36
N LYS A 265 6.21 7.71 15.46
CA LYS A 265 6.96 8.45 16.49
C LYS A 265 5.98 8.88 17.57
N ILE A 266 6.31 8.56 18.82
CA ILE A 266 5.51 8.87 20.01
C ILE A 266 6.04 10.13 20.68
#